data_020562fb88c4b7bd06a75bc61dcd32ae
#
_entry.id   020562fb88c4b7bd06a75bc61dcd32ae
#
_cell.length_a   1.000
_cell.length_b   1.000
_cell.length_c   1.000
_cell.angle_alpha   90.00
_cell.angle_beta   90.00
_cell.angle_gamma   90.00
#
_symmetry.space_group_name_H-M   'P 1'
#
loop_
_entity.id
_entity.type
_entity.pdbx_description
1 polymer ?
#
loop_
_entity_poly.entity_id
_entity_poly.type
_entity_poly.pdbx_seq_one_letter_code
_entity_poly.pdbx_strand_id
1 'polypeptide(L)'
;VVTRTPADYFVPAEFFQRAAAAIPDAQLEVLPQGDIAPVGVGVDDLLAVIGEYVTGEVRLPAPERQLTTILFTDLVDSTRRAATDGDAEWKRVLDRHDTVNSREVRRRGGEVIKSTGDGVLALLPSASAAVEAARAIRSGLAADDLAVRIGLHIGEIDRRGDDVSGLAVNTGARIMSMAAAGQILASELVSQVMDPSMFASIGSVALKGVDGDHELFVLT
;
A
#
# COMPACT_ATOMS: atom_id res chain seq x y z
N VAL A 1 24.95 -21.26 10.39
CA VAL A 1 23.68 -20.64 10.76
C VAL A 1 22.75 -21.71 11.32
N VAL A 2 22.06 -21.40 12.39
CA VAL A 2 20.97 -22.20 12.95
C VAL A 2 19.70 -21.38 12.71
N THR A 3 18.71 -21.95 12.03
CA THR A 3 17.45 -21.25 11.74
C THR A 3 16.29 -21.84 12.52
N ARG A 4 15.32 -21.02 12.85
CA ARG A 4 14.08 -21.38 13.50
C ARG A 4 12.91 -20.60 12.88
N THR A 5 11.75 -21.25 12.78
CA THR A 5 10.50 -20.61 12.33
C THR A 5 9.45 -20.61 13.44
N PRO A 6 8.42 -19.75 13.37
CA PRO A 6 7.29 -19.75 14.30
C PRO A 6 6.51 -21.07 14.30
N ALA A 7 6.57 -21.85 13.20
CA ALA A 7 5.88 -23.13 13.05
C ALA A 7 6.60 -24.32 13.70
N ASP A 8 7.76 -24.11 14.34
CA ASP A 8 8.52 -25.13 15.05
C ASP A 8 7.86 -25.49 16.40
N TYR A 9 6.63 -26.00 16.33
CA TYR A 9 5.86 -26.39 17.52
C TYR A 9 6.42 -27.63 18.25
N PHE A 10 7.16 -28.49 17.53
CA PHE A 10 7.69 -29.75 18.07
C PHE A 10 9.04 -29.61 18.74
N VAL A 11 9.79 -28.56 18.43
CA VAL A 11 11.12 -28.32 18.98
C VAL A 11 11.12 -27.03 19.78
N PRO A 12 11.36 -27.09 21.10
CA PRO A 12 11.39 -25.89 21.94
C PRO A 12 12.49 -24.90 21.50
N ALA A 13 12.21 -23.60 21.63
CA ALA A 13 13.15 -22.54 21.27
C ALA A 13 14.53 -22.70 21.91
N GLU A 14 14.57 -23.23 23.15
CA GLU A 14 15.79 -23.50 23.92
C GLU A 14 16.71 -24.51 23.23
N PHE A 15 16.16 -25.43 22.44
CA PHE A 15 16.95 -26.39 21.68
C PHE A 15 17.82 -25.67 20.64
N PHE A 16 17.26 -24.76 19.88
CA PHE A 16 17.98 -23.99 18.85
C PHE A 16 19.03 -23.08 19.48
N GLN A 17 18.72 -22.45 20.61
CA GLN A 17 19.68 -21.65 21.38
C GLN A 17 20.85 -22.49 21.86
N ARG A 18 20.61 -23.68 22.40
CA ARG A 18 21.64 -24.62 22.86
C ARG A 18 22.46 -25.16 21.70
N ALA A 19 21.81 -25.47 20.56
CA ALA A 19 22.52 -25.91 19.36
C ALA A 19 23.45 -24.82 18.84
N ALA A 20 22.98 -23.58 18.74
CA ALA A 20 23.84 -22.47 18.33
C ALA A 20 25.00 -22.22 19.29
N ALA A 21 24.76 -22.31 20.60
CA ALA A 21 25.83 -22.15 21.62
C ALA A 21 26.89 -23.29 21.61
N ALA A 22 26.53 -24.47 21.12
CA ALA A 22 27.40 -25.63 21.05
C ALA A 22 28.29 -25.69 19.78
N ILE A 23 27.96 -24.92 18.76
CA ILE A 23 28.67 -24.89 17.47
C ILE A 23 29.54 -23.64 17.43
N PRO A 24 30.86 -23.73 17.27
CA PRO A 24 31.72 -22.55 17.11
C PRO A 24 31.28 -21.65 15.97
N ASP A 25 31.24 -20.34 16.21
CA ASP A 25 30.88 -19.29 15.24
C ASP A 25 29.43 -19.41 14.66
N ALA A 26 28.56 -20.18 15.32
CA ALA A 26 27.17 -20.27 14.88
C ALA A 26 26.37 -19.02 15.24
N GLN A 27 25.49 -18.62 14.33
CA GLN A 27 24.48 -17.57 14.52
C GLN A 27 23.10 -18.20 14.52
N LEU A 28 22.24 -17.77 15.45
CA LEU A 28 20.83 -18.17 15.49
C LEU A 28 19.99 -17.09 14.86
N GLU A 29 19.33 -17.45 13.76
CA GLU A 29 18.39 -16.57 13.07
C GLU A 29 16.95 -17.07 13.23
N VAL A 30 16.03 -16.16 13.58
CA VAL A 30 14.60 -16.47 13.69
C VAL A 30 13.92 -15.93 12.46
N LEU A 31 13.51 -16.82 11.58
CA LEU A 31 12.80 -16.43 10.35
C LEU A 31 11.40 -15.94 10.69
N PRO A 32 10.88 -14.91 9.99
CA PRO A 32 9.56 -14.31 10.28
C PRO A 32 8.42 -15.27 10.01
N GLN A 33 8.60 -16.16 9.04
CA GLN A 33 7.62 -17.18 8.64
C GLN A 33 8.32 -18.41 8.10
N GLY A 34 7.64 -19.53 7.98
CA GLY A 34 8.17 -20.75 7.40
C GLY A 34 7.51 -22.00 7.97
N ASP A 35 7.64 -23.10 7.24
CA ASP A 35 7.19 -24.42 7.63
C ASP A 35 8.34 -25.21 8.25
N ILE A 36 8.03 -26.33 8.94
CA ILE A 36 9.00 -27.25 9.59
C ILE A 36 10.02 -27.79 8.57
N ALA A 37 9.60 -27.99 7.32
CA ALA A 37 10.48 -28.37 6.24
C ALA A 37 10.87 -27.15 5.39
N PRO A 38 12.11 -27.05 4.90
CA PRO A 38 12.52 -25.93 4.04
C PRO A 38 11.96 -26.08 2.62
N VAL A 39 10.64 -26.28 2.52
CA VAL A 39 9.88 -26.42 1.28
C VAL A 39 8.59 -25.62 1.44
N GLY A 40 8.35 -24.66 0.59
CA GLY A 40 7.14 -23.85 0.63
C GLY A 40 7.37 -22.45 1.22
N VAL A 41 6.49 -22.02 2.11
CA VAL A 41 6.54 -20.67 2.70
C VAL A 41 7.81 -20.48 3.52
N GLY A 42 8.55 -19.40 3.28
CA GLY A 42 9.77 -19.03 4.02
C GLY A 42 11.08 -19.59 3.45
N VAL A 43 11.04 -20.33 2.33
CA VAL A 43 12.28 -20.81 1.66
C VAL A 43 13.16 -19.65 1.20
N ASP A 44 12.55 -18.58 0.68
CA ASP A 44 13.31 -17.42 0.21
C ASP A 44 14.01 -16.69 1.36
N ASP A 45 13.35 -16.58 2.52
CA ASP A 45 13.94 -16.01 3.73
C ASP A 45 15.12 -16.88 4.22
N LEU A 46 14.95 -18.21 4.21
CA LEU A 46 16.02 -19.15 4.56
C LEU A 46 17.22 -19.04 3.60
N LEU A 47 16.95 -19.01 2.30
CA LEU A 47 18.01 -18.87 1.29
C LEU A 47 18.71 -17.51 1.37
N ALA A 48 17.99 -16.44 1.73
CA ALA A 48 18.58 -15.13 1.95
C ALA A 48 19.56 -15.15 3.12
N VAL A 49 19.17 -15.71 4.27
CA VAL A 49 20.02 -15.84 5.46
C VAL A 49 21.24 -16.71 5.19
N ILE A 50 21.07 -17.87 4.53
CA ILE A 50 22.20 -18.73 4.16
C ILE A 50 23.14 -18.02 3.18
N GLY A 51 22.56 -17.33 2.19
CA GLY A 51 23.32 -16.59 1.20
C GLY A 51 24.17 -15.49 1.84
N GLU A 52 23.59 -14.70 2.74
CA GLU A 52 24.30 -13.66 3.49
C GLU A 52 25.46 -14.25 4.33
N TYR A 53 25.20 -15.34 5.05
CA TYR A 53 26.22 -16.00 5.85
C TYR A 53 27.38 -16.54 5.02
N VAL A 54 27.11 -17.09 3.83
CA VAL A 54 28.12 -17.71 2.96
C VAL A 54 28.90 -16.67 2.16
N THR A 55 28.23 -15.63 1.67
CA THR A 55 28.83 -14.65 0.76
C THR A 55 29.25 -13.35 1.44
N GLY A 56 28.72 -13.08 2.63
CA GLY A 56 28.85 -11.78 3.31
C GLY A 56 28.01 -10.67 2.66
N GLU A 57 27.20 -10.98 1.64
CA GLU A 57 26.35 -10.03 0.95
C GLU A 57 24.89 -10.21 1.39
N VAL A 58 24.28 -9.13 1.89
CA VAL A 58 22.84 -9.12 2.21
C VAL A 58 22.04 -9.25 0.93
N ARG A 59 21.46 -10.41 0.69
CA ARG A 59 20.57 -10.64 -0.44
C ARG A 59 19.17 -10.22 -0.05
N LEU A 60 18.81 -8.99 -0.39
CA LEU A 60 17.42 -8.57 -0.26
C LEU A 60 16.52 -9.46 -1.14
N PRO A 61 15.40 -9.97 -0.63
CA PRO A 61 14.44 -10.71 -1.45
C PRO A 61 14.07 -9.85 -2.66
N ALA A 62 13.95 -10.49 -3.83
CA ALA A 62 13.50 -9.79 -5.02
C ALA A 62 12.11 -9.19 -4.74
N PRO A 63 11.85 -7.94 -5.16
CA PRO A 63 10.56 -7.35 -4.97
C PRO A 63 9.50 -8.21 -5.67
N GLU A 64 8.42 -8.50 -4.97
CA GLU A 64 7.28 -9.17 -5.57
C GLU A 64 6.52 -8.16 -6.45
N ARG A 65 6.48 -8.42 -7.75
CA ARG A 65 5.73 -7.60 -8.69
C ARG A 65 4.27 -8.01 -8.73
N GLN A 66 3.40 -7.05 -8.55
CA GLN A 66 1.96 -7.25 -8.51
C GLN A 66 1.25 -6.20 -9.35
N LEU A 67 0.39 -6.64 -10.26
CA LEU A 67 -0.57 -5.75 -10.93
C LEU A 67 -1.76 -5.52 -10.01
N THR A 68 -2.07 -4.26 -9.72
CA THR A 68 -3.13 -3.91 -8.77
C THR A 68 -3.77 -2.57 -9.11
N THR A 69 -4.90 -2.26 -8.47
CA THR A 69 -5.49 -0.94 -8.54
C THR A 69 -5.09 -0.13 -7.31
N ILE A 70 -4.46 1.01 -7.55
CA ILE A 70 -3.93 1.93 -6.56
C ILE A 70 -4.95 3.03 -6.33
N LEU A 71 -5.23 3.31 -5.06
CA LEU A 71 -6.09 4.39 -4.62
C LEU A 71 -5.28 5.32 -3.71
N PHE A 72 -5.23 6.60 -4.06
CA PHE A 72 -4.74 7.66 -3.20
C PHE A 72 -5.87 8.58 -2.77
N THR A 73 -5.85 8.99 -1.51
CA THR A 73 -6.70 10.05 -0.99
C THR A 73 -5.86 11.15 -0.35
N ASP A 74 -6.42 12.36 -0.28
CA ASP A 74 -5.81 13.50 0.40
C ASP A 74 -6.89 14.48 0.84
N LEU A 75 -6.85 14.93 2.10
CA LEU A 75 -7.78 15.92 2.63
C LEU A 75 -7.48 17.31 2.08
N VAL A 76 -8.52 17.96 1.58
CA VAL A 76 -8.40 19.33 1.09
C VAL A 76 -8.23 20.32 2.26
N ASP A 77 -7.35 21.30 2.06
CA ASP A 77 -7.08 22.36 3.05
C ASP A 77 -6.55 21.87 4.42
N SER A 78 -5.95 20.69 4.46
CA SER A 78 -5.44 20.06 5.69
C SER A 78 -4.55 20.99 6.50
N THR A 79 -3.57 21.64 5.88
CA THR A 79 -2.66 22.59 6.55
C THR A 79 -3.40 23.79 7.15
N ARG A 80 -4.38 24.33 6.42
CA ARG A 80 -5.19 25.45 6.92
C ARG A 80 -6.05 25.02 8.11
N ARG A 81 -6.72 23.87 8.01
CA ARG A 81 -7.55 23.33 9.10
C ARG A 81 -6.72 23.01 10.33
N ALA A 82 -5.57 22.37 10.18
CA ALA A 82 -4.65 22.13 11.30
C ALA A 82 -4.27 23.40 12.04
N ALA A 83 -4.08 24.52 11.33
CA ALA A 83 -3.73 25.79 11.92
C ALA A 83 -4.92 26.51 12.60
N THR A 84 -6.17 26.27 12.14
CA THR A 84 -7.35 26.99 12.64
C THR A 84 -8.15 26.21 13.67
N ASP A 85 -8.25 24.89 13.54
CA ASP A 85 -9.15 24.07 14.34
C ASP A 85 -8.51 23.65 15.69
N GLY A 86 -7.18 23.77 15.80
CA GLY A 86 -6.39 23.34 16.95
C GLY A 86 -6.12 21.83 16.98
N ASP A 87 -5.07 21.43 17.70
CA ASP A 87 -4.51 20.07 17.66
C ASP A 87 -5.52 18.97 18.00
N ALA A 88 -6.39 19.20 18.98
CA ALA A 88 -7.34 18.19 19.44
C ALA A 88 -8.45 17.93 18.42
N GLU A 89 -8.96 18.99 17.76
CA GLU A 89 -9.98 18.86 16.73
C GLU A 89 -9.37 18.29 15.44
N TRP A 90 -8.19 18.77 15.05
CA TRP A 90 -7.47 18.24 13.90
C TRP A 90 -7.19 16.75 14.04
N LYS A 91 -6.79 16.29 15.23
CA LYS A 91 -6.61 14.87 15.49
C LYS A 91 -7.90 14.06 15.28
N ARG A 92 -9.07 14.55 15.71
CA ARG A 92 -10.35 13.87 15.46
C ARG A 92 -10.68 13.79 13.97
N VAL A 93 -10.36 14.85 13.22
CA VAL A 93 -10.51 14.86 11.76
C VAL A 93 -9.66 13.76 11.11
N LEU A 94 -8.38 13.64 11.50
CA LEU A 94 -7.49 12.59 11.01
C LEU A 94 -7.97 11.19 11.41
N ASP A 95 -8.35 10.99 12.67
CA ASP A 95 -8.89 9.70 13.16
C ASP A 95 -10.16 9.31 12.37
N ARG A 96 -11.01 10.27 12.05
CA ARG A 96 -12.20 10.05 11.23
C ARG A 96 -11.86 9.70 9.79
N HIS A 97 -10.94 10.44 9.17
CA HIS A 97 -10.42 10.19 7.84
C HIS A 97 -9.86 8.77 7.72
N ASP A 98 -8.98 8.37 8.63
CA ASP A 98 -8.35 7.05 8.64
C ASP A 98 -9.36 5.93 8.87
N THR A 99 -10.33 6.15 9.76
CA THR A 99 -11.41 5.18 10.02
C THR A 99 -12.26 4.94 8.78
N VAL A 100 -12.67 6.01 8.08
CA VAL A 100 -13.49 5.89 6.86
C VAL A 100 -12.70 5.19 5.77
N ASN A 101 -11.47 5.63 5.50
CA ASN A 101 -10.62 5.01 4.47
C ASN A 101 -10.40 3.53 4.75
N SER A 102 -9.93 3.17 5.94
CA SER A 102 -9.64 1.78 6.31
C SER A 102 -10.87 0.89 6.23
N ARG A 103 -12.03 1.38 6.66
CA ARG A 103 -13.29 0.65 6.59
C ARG A 103 -13.71 0.38 5.15
N GLU A 104 -13.72 1.40 4.30
CA GLU A 104 -14.24 1.27 2.94
C GLU A 104 -13.30 0.49 2.03
N VAL A 105 -11.99 0.61 2.23
CA VAL A 105 -10.97 -0.19 1.55
C VAL A 105 -11.10 -1.67 1.92
N ARG A 106 -11.10 -2.00 3.22
CA ARG A 106 -11.19 -3.39 3.70
C ARG A 106 -12.50 -4.09 3.31
N ARG A 107 -13.64 -3.38 3.34
CA ARG A 107 -14.93 -3.93 2.90
C ARG A 107 -14.94 -4.42 1.46
N ARG A 108 -14.02 -3.91 0.63
CA ARG A 108 -13.87 -4.27 -0.79
C ARG A 108 -12.66 -5.14 -1.07
N GLY A 109 -12.14 -5.79 -0.02
CA GLY A 109 -11.01 -6.71 -0.13
C GLY A 109 -9.67 -6.01 -0.39
N GLY A 110 -9.59 -4.71 -0.17
CA GLY A 110 -8.37 -3.92 -0.31
C GLY A 110 -7.57 -3.83 0.99
N GLU A 111 -6.38 -3.29 0.86
CA GLU A 111 -5.41 -3.09 1.93
C GLU A 111 -4.97 -1.62 1.98
N VAL A 112 -4.94 -1.02 3.16
CA VAL A 112 -4.31 0.28 3.39
C VAL A 112 -2.83 0.04 3.65
N ILE A 113 -1.99 0.56 2.78
CA ILE A 113 -0.53 0.41 2.84
C ILE A 113 0.07 1.47 3.76
N LYS A 114 -0.37 2.72 3.59
CA LYS A 114 0.23 3.85 4.30
C LYS A 114 -0.79 4.94 4.54
N SER A 115 -0.79 5.49 5.75
CA SER A 115 -1.41 6.79 6.06
C SER A 115 -0.30 7.82 6.22
N THR A 116 -0.43 8.95 5.55
CA THR A 116 0.54 10.07 5.57
C THR A 116 0.06 11.24 6.42
N GLY A 117 -0.89 10.99 7.30
CA GLY A 117 -1.59 11.98 8.10
C GLY A 117 -2.91 12.38 7.44
N ASP A 118 -2.89 13.28 6.48
CA ASP A 118 -4.06 13.75 5.72
C ASP A 118 -4.35 12.96 4.44
N GLY A 119 -3.49 12.00 4.08
CA GLY A 119 -3.63 11.15 2.91
C GLY A 119 -3.52 9.66 3.21
N VAL A 120 -4.06 8.84 2.32
CA VAL A 120 -3.98 7.37 2.39
C VAL A 120 -3.55 6.81 1.04
N LEU A 121 -2.63 5.84 1.07
CA LEU A 121 -2.34 4.93 -0.03
C LEU A 121 -2.99 3.58 0.27
N ALA A 122 -3.80 3.10 -0.65
CA ALA A 122 -4.43 1.78 -0.56
C ALA A 122 -4.34 1.02 -1.89
N LEU A 123 -4.35 -0.30 -1.79
CA LEU A 123 -4.43 -1.22 -2.92
C LEU A 123 -5.77 -1.93 -2.92
N LEU A 124 -6.37 -2.06 -4.11
CA LEU A 124 -7.65 -2.74 -4.30
C LEU A 124 -7.47 -3.87 -5.34
N PRO A 125 -8.22 -4.97 -5.19
CA PRO A 125 -8.08 -6.14 -6.06
C PRO A 125 -8.57 -5.89 -7.49
N SER A 126 -9.36 -4.83 -7.73
CA SER A 126 -9.90 -4.51 -9.05
C SER A 126 -10.29 -3.03 -9.17
N ALA A 127 -10.42 -2.55 -10.41
CA ALA A 127 -10.92 -1.20 -10.69
C ALA A 127 -12.32 -0.96 -10.11
N SER A 128 -13.22 -1.93 -10.18
CA SER A 128 -14.57 -1.81 -9.62
C SER A 128 -14.54 -1.64 -8.10
N ALA A 129 -13.74 -2.45 -7.40
CA ALA A 129 -13.55 -2.33 -5.97
C ALA A 129 -12.98 -0.95 -5.59
N ALA A 130 -12.04 -0.41 -6.39
CA ALA A 130 -11.44 0.90 -6.16
C ALA A 130 -12.43 2.05 -6.39
N VAL A 131 -13.21 2.00 -7.47
CA VAL A 131 -14.25 2.99 -7.77
C VAL A 131 -15.32 3.02 -6.68
N GLU A 132 -15.79 1.85 -6.24
CA GLU A 132 -16.75 1.76 -5.13
C GLU A 132 -16.16 2.26 -3.80
N ALA A 133 -14.89 1.93 -3.50
CA ALA A 133 -14.21 2.45 -2.32
C ALA A 133 -14.12 3.98 -2.38
N ALA A 134 -13.67 4.52 -3.51
CA ALA A 134 -13.52 5.96 -3.71
C ALA A 134 -14.84 6.73 -3.52
N ARG A 135 -15.94 6.22 -4.12
CA ARG A 135 -17.29 6.81 -3.93
C ARG A 135 -17.73 6.77 -2.47
N ALA A 136 -17.54 5.65 -1.79
CA ALA A 136 -17.95 5.49 -0.40
C ALA A 136 -17.09 6.33 0.56
N ILE A 137 -15.78 6.44 0.31
CA ILE A 137 -14.88 7.33 1.06
C ILE A 137 -15.31 8.78 0.88
N ARG A 138 -15.46 9.24 -0.37
CA ARG A 138 -15.93 10.61 -0.67
C ARG A 138 -17.24 10.94 0.04
N SER A 139 -18.23 10.07 -0.07
CA SER A 139 -19.53 10.29 0.54
C SER A 139 -19.50 10.25 2.06
N GLY A 140 -18.70 9.31 2.63
CA GLY A 140 -18.54 9.17 4.07
C GLY A 140 -17.83 10.35 4.73
N LEU A 141 -16.86 10.96 4.04
CA LEU A 141 -16.15 12.15 4.53
C LEU A 141 -16.97 13.43 4.29
N ALA A 142 -17.67 13.53 3.16
CA ALA A 142 -18.54 14.67 2.88
C ALA A 142 -19.67 14.84 3.93
N ALA A 143 -20.14 13.75 4.53
CA ALA A 143 -21.12 13.80 5.62
C ALA A 143 -20.59 14.51 6.89
N ASP A 144 -19.27 14.59 7.04
CA ASP A 144 -18.58 15.29 8.14
C ASP A 144 -17.95 16.62 7.68
N ASP A 145 -18.41 17.17 6.54
CA ASP A 145 -17.88 18.39 5.91
C ASP A 145 -16.36 18.32 5.61
N LEU A 146 -15.89 17.11 5.27
CA LEU A 146 -14.52 16.85 4.88
C LEU A 146 -14.45 16.60 3.37
N ALA A 147 -13.87 17.53 2.64
CA ALA A 147 -13.59 17.34 1.22
C ALA A 147 -12.28 16.55 1.04
N VAL A 148 -12.34 15.55 0.16
CA VAL A 148 -11.19 14.70 -0.17
C VAL A 148 -10.93 14.70 -1.67
N ARG A 149 -9.66 14.69 -2.07
CA ARG A 149 -9.20 14.40 -3.45
C ARG A 149 -8.88 12.92 -3.54
N ILE A 150 -9.24 12.29 -4.64
CA ILE A 150 -8.99 10.85 -4.84
C ILE A 150 -8.40 10.64 -6.24
N GLY A 151 -7.34 9.81 -6.30
CA GLY A 151 -6.71 9.34 -7.53
C GLY A 151 -6.76 7.83 -7.64
N LEU A 152 -7.16 7.31 -8.81
CA LEU A 152 -7.21 5.89 -9.13
C LEU A 152 -6.29 5.57 -10.30
N HIS A 153 -5.46 4.53 -10.15
CA HIS A 153 -4.57 4.06 -11.22
C HIS A 153 -4.43 2.54 -11.16
N ILE A 154 -4.28 1.89 -12.32
CA ILE A 154 -3.92 0.48 -12.42
C ILE A 154 -2.48 0.39 -12.92
N GLY A 155 -1.65 -0.40 -12.24
CA GLY A 155 -0.29 -0.62 -12.68
C GLY A 155 0.45 -1.66 -11.84
N GLU A 156 1.65 -2.01 -12.31
CA GLU A 156 2.54 -2.87 -11.55
C GLU A 156 3.23 -2.10 -10.43
N ILE A 157 3.24 -2.72 -9.27
CA ILE A 157 3.97 -2.25 -8.09
C ILE A 157 5.05 -3.26 -7.69
N ASP A 158 6.09 -2.79 -7.06
CA ASP A 158 7.07 -3.61 -6.36
C ASP A 158 6.71 -3.63 -4.87
N ARG A 159 6.38 -4.81 -4.34
CA ARG A 159 6.05 -5.02 -2.92
C ARG A 159 7.28 -5.52 -2.17
N ARG A 160 7.57 -4.92 -1.02
CA ARG A 160 8.60 -5.37 -0.07
C ARG A 160 8.04 -5.32 1.34
N GLY A 161 7.64 -6.47 1.86
CA GLY A 161 6.92 -6.53 3.14
C GLY A 161 5.64 -5.72 3.10
N ASP A 162 5.49 -4.78 4.03
CA ASP A 162 4.31 -3.93 4.14
C ASP A 162 4.39 -2.64 3.29
N ASP A 163 5.50 -2.37 2.60
CA ASP A 163 5.66 -1.18 1.75
C ASP A 163 5.57 -1.52 0.26
N VAL A 164 5.17 -0.53 -0.52
CA VAL A 164 5.04 -0.63 -1.97
C VAL A 164 5.72 0.54 -2.66
N SER A 165 6.29 0.25 -3.82
CA SER A 165 6.99 1.24 -4.64
C SER A 165 6.77 0.98 -6.12
N GLY A 166 7.28 1.86 -6.98
CA GLY A 166 7.21 1.72 -8.42
C GLY A 166 6.60 2.93 -9.11
N LEU A 167 6.70 2.96 -10.42
CA LEU A 167 6.20 4.06 -11.25
C LEU A 167 4.68 4.22 -11.09
N ALA A 168 3.95 3.11 -11.00
CA ALA A 168 2.49 3.13 -10.85
C ALA A 168 2.05 3.81 -9.55
N VAL A 169 2.78 3.62 -8.43
CA VAL A 169 2.51 4.32 -7.17
C VAL A 169 2.68 5.82 -7.33
N ASN A 170 3.78 6.25 -7.97
CA ASN A 170 4.04 7.66 -8.25
C ASN A 170 2.96 8.25 -9.17
N THR A 171 2.57 7.54 -10.23
CA THR A 171 1.51 7.96 -11.16
C THR A 171 0.18 8.17 -10.43
N GLY A 172 -0.24 7.20 -9.59
CA GLY A 172 -1.46 7.32 -8.79
C GLY A 172 -1.47 8.55 -7.87
N ALA A 173 -0.34 8.83 -7.20
CA ALA A 173 -0.18 10.03 -6.38
C ALA A 173 -0.29 11.33 -7.20
N ARG A 174 0.27 11.37 -8.43
CA ARG A 174 0.15 12.53 -9.32
C ARG A 174 -1.26 12.73 -9.82
N ILE A 175 -1.97 11.66 -10.18
CA ILE A 175 -3.39 11.73 -10.56
C ILE A 175 -4.21 12.33 -9.41
N MET A 176 -4.04 11.85 -8.18
CA MET A 176 -4.71 12.39 -7.00
C MET A 176 -4.41 13.89 -6.82
N SER A 177 -3.17 14.31 -7.00
CA SER A 177 -2.77 15.72 -6.84
C SER A 177 -3.41 16.67 -7.87
N MET A 178 -3.87 16.15 -9.00
CA MET A 178 -4.60 16.92 -10.03
C MET A 178 -6.09 17.06 -9.75
N ALA A 179 -6.63 16.25 -8.83
CA ALA A 179 -8.05 16.27 -8.50
C ALA A 179 -8.42 17.55 -7.73
N ALA A 180 -9.58 18.10 -8.05
CA ALA A 180 -10.21 19.16 -7.26
C ALA A 180 -10.86 18.61 -5.98
N ALA A 181 -11.29 19.48 -5.09
CA ALA A 181 -12.02 19.12 -3.88
C ALA A 181 -13.26 18.28 -4.20
N GLY A 182 -13.40 17.13 -3.55
CA GLY A 182 -14.51 16.19 -3.78
C GLY A 182 -14.43 15.41 -5.10
N GLN A 183 -13.35 15.57 -5.88
CA GLN A 183 -13.21 14.93 -7.18
C GLN A 183 -12.49 13.60 -7.06
N ILE A 184 -12.92 12.64 -7.87
CA ILE A 184 -12.26 11.35 -8.09
C ILE A 184 -11.72 11.36 -9.51
N LEU A 185 -10.40 11.35 -9.67
CA LEU A 185 -9.72 11.21 -10.95
C LEU A 185 -9.22 9.79 -11.16
N ALA A 186 -9.24 9.34 -12.38
CA ALA A 186 -8.77 8.03 -12.80
C ALA A 186 -7.85 8.13 -14.02
N SER A 187 -6.90 7.22 -14.11
CA SER A 187 -6.13 7.03 -15.34
C SER A 187 -7.00 6.41 -16.44
N GLU A 188 -6.57 6.56 -17.68
CA GLU A 188 -7.23 5.98 -18.86
C GLU A 188 -7.49 4.47 -18.69
N LEU A 189 -6.52 3.71 -18.19
CA LEU A 189 -6.66 2.27 -17.98
C LEU A 189 -7.81 1.92 -17.01
N VAL A 190 -8.03 2.72 -15.97
CA VAL A 190 -9.18 2.53 -15.07
C VAL A 190 -10.48 2.77 -15.82
N SER A 191 -10.57 3.83 -16.63
CA SER A 191 -11.78 4.13 -17.40
C SER A 191 -12.08 3.07 -18.47
N GLN A 192 -11.03 2.48 -19.08
CA GLN A 192 -11.18 1.45 -20.13
C GLN A 192 -11.68 0.10 -19.61
N VAL A 193 -11.33 -0.28 -18.36
CA VAL A 193 -11.78 -1.55 -17.77
C VAL A 193 -13.11 -1.43 -17.04
N MET A 194 -13.68 -0.24 -16.95
CA MET A 194 -14.97 0.07 -16.34
C MET A 194 -15.99 0.45 -17.42
N ASP A 195 -17.23 0.72 -17.02
CA ASP A 195 -18.24 1.31 -17.93
C ASP A 195 -17.82 2.74 -18.28
N PRO A 196 -17.55 3.04 -19.58
CA PRO A 196 -17.12 4.39 -20.00
C PRO A 196 -18.10 5.50 -19.64
N SER A 197 -19.40 5.18 -19.51
CA SER A 197 -20.44 6.17 -19.15
C SER A 197 -20.28 6.73 -17.73
N MET A 198 -19.52 6.06 -16.89
CA MET A 198 -19.19 6.50 -15.53
C MET A 198 -18.12 7.59 -15.48
N PHE A 199 -17.46 7.89 -16.61
CA PHE A 199 -16.30 8.74 -16.66
C PHE A 199 -16.44 9.82 -17.73
N ALA A 200 -15.92 11.02 -17.42
CA ALA A 200 -15.77 12.11 -18.39
C ALA A 200 -14.27 12.43 -18.54
N SER A 201 -13.77 12.46 -19.78
CA SER A 201 -12.39 12.86 -20.04
C SER A 201 -12.17 14.33 -19.63
N ILE A 202 -11.06 14.61 -19.00
CA ILE A 202 -10.56 15.97 -18.74
C ILE A 202 -9.39 16.35 -19.65
N GLY A 203 -9.08 15.48 -20.62
CA GLY A 203 -8.03 15.66 -21.59
C GLY A 203 -6.68 15.08 -21.16
N SER A 204 -5.70 15.31 -22.00
CA SER A 204 -4.32 14.85 -21.82
C SER A 204 -3.50 15.86 -21.00
N VAL A 205 -2.82 15.38 -19.98
CA VAL A 205 -2.04 16.21 -19.04
C VAL A 205 -0.67 15.62 -18.78
N ALA A 206 0.34 16.47 -18.62
CA ALA A 206 1.65 16.06 -18.16
C ALA A 206 1.65 15.88 -16.62
N LEU A 207 2.04 14.70 -16.16
CA LEU A 207 2.18 14.43 -14.73
C LEU A 207 3.63 14.67 -14.29
N LYS A 208 3.83 15.48 -13.25
CA LYS A 208 5.18 15.84 -12.79
C LYS A 208 6.00 14.61 -12.41
N GLY A 209 7.11 14.37 -13.14
CA GLY A 209 8.03 13.24 -12.91
C GLY A 209 7.53 11.89 -13.41
N VAL A 210 6.55 11.90 -14.31
CA VAL A 210 6.10 10.74 -15.08
C VAL A 210 6.22 11.12 -16.56
N ASP A 211 6.86 10.26 -17.34
CA ASP A 211 7.10 10.55 -18.76
C ASP A 211 5.81 10.47 -19.59
N GLY A 212 5.71 11.36 -20.58
CA GLY A 212 4.59 11.42 -21.52
C GLY A 212 3.37 12.19 -20.99
N ASP A 213 2.39 12.30 -21.87
CA ASP A 213 1.09 12.88 -21.56
C ASP A 213 0.10 11.76 -21.22
N HIS A 214 -0.72 12.00 -20.23
CA HIS A 214 -1.66 11.02 -19.65
C HIS A 214 -3.09 11.54 -19.79
N GLU A 215 -3.94 10.78 -20.44
CA GLU A 215 -5.37 11.09 -20.45
C GLU A 215 -5.99 10.75 -19.11
N LEU A 216 -6.65 11.74 -18.49
CA LEU A 216 -7.30 11.59 -17.20
C LEU A 216 -8.80 11.71 -17.33
N PHE A 217 -9.50 11.05 -16.42
CA PHE A 217 -10.94 10.95 -16.41
C PHE A 217 -11.49 11.29 -15.02
N VAL A 218 -12.56 12.06 -14.98
CA VAL A 218 -13.31 12.29 -13.74
C VAL A 218 -14.44 11.28 -13.63
N LEU A 219 -14.57 10.67 -12.45
CA LEU A 219 -15.71 9.80 -12.13
C LEU A 219 -16.94 10.67 -11.84
N THR A 220 -17.98 10.50 -12.63
CA THR A 220 -19.25 11.23 -12.55
C THR A 220 -20.22 10.66 -11.51
#